data_d224ffb0bfd5bcb1cae120ccc7d25480
#
_entry.id   d224ffb0bfd5bcb1cae120ccc7d25480
#
_cell.length_a   1.000
_cell.length_b   1.000
_cell.length_c   1.000
_cell.angle_alpha   90.00
_cell.angle_beta   90.00
_cell.angle_gamma   90.00
#
_symmetry.space_group_name_H-M   'P 1'
#
loop_
_entity.id
_entity.type
_entity.pdbx_description
1 polymer ?
#
loop_
_entity_poly.entity_id
_entity_poly.type
_entity_poly.pdbx_seq_one_letter_code
_entity_poly.pdbx_strand_id
1 'polypeptide(L)'
;MQVDDLVSIIVPVYNAASYVEQTIKMVVKQDYPKWELLLVDDCSTDGSVEVIKQAISRETSKNPELEGKFVLLEGTVNEGAACARNRGIEHARGRYIAFLDADDIWFPEKLFKELAFMKKMNAAFVCCAYEFGDEQARGTGKVVHVPQKLTYQKALSRTVVFTTTVLLDTSKTGKELIRMPNVKSEDTATWWKIMKQGFPAYGLDEVLAIYRRPPKSLSSNKWKAIRRIWYLYRKQEKLSVIYSLYQLVFWAARATLRRI
;
A
#
# COMPACT_ATOMS: atom_id res chain seq x y z
N MET A 1 18.82 10.64 9.81
CA MET A 1 19.34 9.32 10.26
C MET A 1 18.13 8.40 10.41
N GLN A 2 18.14 7.24 9.75
CA GLN A 2 17.04 6.26 9.90
C GLN A 2 17.09 5.64 11.30
N VAL A 3 15.93 5.44 11.91
CA VAL A 3 15.82 4.75 13.19
C VAL A 3 15.64 3.26 12.90
N ASP A 4 16.60 2.45 13.36
CA ASP A 4 16.52 1.00 13.22
C ASP A 4 15.24 0.46 13.86
N ASP A 5 14.60 -0.50 13.17
CA ASP A 5 13.35 -1.14 13.57
C ASP A 5 12.10 -0.23 13.62
N LEU A 6 12.18 1.06 13.29
CA LEU A 6 10.99 1.92 13.14
C LEU A 6 10.29 1.63 11.81
N VAL A 7 8.97 1.51 11.85
CA VAL A 7 8.09 1.41 10.66
C VAL A 7 7.41 2.75 10.44
N SER A 8 7.63 3.39 9.30
CA SER A 8 6.87 4.55 8.87
C SER A 8 5.64 4.07 8.06
N ILE A 9 4.47 4.27 8.61
CA ILE A 9 3.19 3.92 7.96
C ILE A 9 2.71 5.16 7.23
N ILE A 10 2.57 5.08 5.90
CA ILE A 10 2.18 6.21 5.06
C ILE A 10 0.74 6.01 4.62
N VAL A 11 -0.11 6.97 4.95
CA VAL A 11 -1.55 7.00 4.61
C VAL A 11 -1.82 8.22 3.74
N PRO A 12 -2.04 8.06 2.43
CA PRO A 12 -2.57 9.15 1.61
C PRO A 12 -4.03 9.39 1.98
N VAL A 13 -4.39 10.64 2.19
CA VAL A 13 -5.75 11.06 2.58
C VAL A 13 -6.29 12.01 1.53
N TYR A 14 -7.45 11.70 0.96
CA TYR A 14 -8.23 12.62 0.13
C TYR A 14 -9.71 12.33 0.29
N ASN A 15 -10.44 13.26 0.90
CA ASN A 15 -11.86 13.14 1.20
C ASN A 15 -12.21 11.81 1.89
N ALA A 16 -11.52 11.52 3.00
CA ALA A 16 -11.62 10.29 3.76
C ALA A 16 -12.15 10.49 5.19
N ALA A 17 -12.90 11.56 5.46
CA ALA A 17 -13.41 11.88 6.81
C ALA A 17 -14.20 10.71 7.44
N SER A 18 -14.89 9.91 6.61
CA SER A 18 -15.66 8.75 7.08
C SER A 18 -14.81 7.55 7.51
N TYR A 19 -13.50 7.52 7.19
CA TYR A 19 -12.65 6.35 7.38
C TYR A 19 -11.43 6.63 8.25
N VAL A 20 -10.84 7.83 8.16
CA VAL A 20 -9.52 8.13 8.71
C VAL A 20 -9.43 7.98 10.23
N GLU A 21 -10.50 8.22 10.98
CA GLU A 21 -10.52 7.94 12.42
C GLU A 21 -10.35 6.44 12.72
N GLN A 22 -11.02 5.58 11.94
CA GLN A 22 -10.86 4.13 12.06
C GLN A 22 -9.43 3.71 11.73
N THR A 23 -8.83 4.31 10.72
CA THR A 23 -7.45 4.06 10.30
C THR A 23 -6.46 4.40 11.40
N ILE A 24 -6.59 5.56 12.06
CA ILE A 24 -5.74 5.95 13.20
C ILE A 24 -5.89 4.94 14.34
N LYS A 25 -7.12 4.62 14.76
CA LYS A 25 -7.38 3.66 15.84
C LYS A 25 -6.81 2.28 15.57
N MET A 26 -6.84 1.85 14.32
CA MET A 26 -6.33 0.56 13.88
C MET A 26 -4.81 0.49 13.93
N VAL A 27 -4.12 1.57 13.54
CA VAL A 27 -2.66 1.66 13.64
C VAL A 27 -2.23 1.69 15.11
N VAL A 28 -2.94 2.41 15.99
CA VAL A 28 -2.69 2.42 17.44
C VAL A 28 -2.78 1.00 18.04
N LYS A 29 -3.62 0.13 17.48
CA LYS A 29 -3.83 -1.25 17.96
C LYS A 29 -2.86 -2.26 17.36
N GLN A 30 -1.85 -1.85 16.59
CA GLN A 30 -0.86 -2.80 16.08
C GLN A 30 -0.03 -3.38 17.21
N ASP A 31 0.19 -4.70 17.18
CA ASP A 31 0.99 -5.43 18.17
C ASP A 31 2.47 -5.05 18.15
N TYR A 32 2.94 -4.46 17.04
CA TYR A 32 4.29 -3.93 16.90
C TYR A 32 4.37 -2.47 17.36
N PRO A 33 5.11 -2.14 18.43
CA PRO A 33 5.03 -0.82 19.06
C PRO A 33 5.89 0.28 18.40
N LYS A 34 6.90 -0.09 17.58
CA LYS A 34 7.84 0.87 16.99
C LYS A 34 7.37 1.34 15.62
N TRP A 35 6.38 2.22 15.59
CA TRP A 35 5.86 2.83 14.38
C TRP A 35 5.70 4.34 14.53
N GLU A 36 5.69 5.01 13.39
CA GLU A 36 5.15 6.36 13.19
C GLU A 36 4.09 6.33 12.10
N LEU A 37 3.08 7.19 12.22
CA LEU A 37 1.99 7.30 11.26
C LEU A 37 2.03 8.65 10.55
N LEU A 38 2.27 8.63 9.25
CA LEU A 38 2.28 9.80 8.39
C LEU A 38 0.95 9.86 7.62
N LEU A 39 0.08 10.77 8.04
CA LEU A 39 -1.19 11.09 7.38
C LEU A 39 -0.92 12.23 6.40
N VAL A 40 -1.00 11.95 5.10
CA VAL A 40 -0.64 12.89 4.05
C VAL A 40 -1.91 13.34 3.33
N ASP A 41 -2.45 14.47 3.75
CA ASP A 41 -3.63 15.06 3.15
C ASP A 41 -3.31 15.66 1.78
N ASP A 42 -4.09 15.29 0.79
CA ASP A 42 -3.97 15.73 -0.61
C ASP A 42 -5.04 16.77 -0.96
N CYS A 43 -5.15 17.80 -0.12
CA CYS A 43 -6.12 18.91 -0.26
C CYS A 43 -7.57 18.44 -0.12
N SER A 44 -7.91 17.75 0.99
CA SER A 44 -9.28 17.33 1.30
C SER A 44 -10.20 18.51 1.57
N THR A 45 -11.48 18.36 1.21
CA THR A 45 -12.52 19.39 1.37
C THR A 45 -13.72 18.91 2.21
N ASP A 46 -13.66 17.67 2.74
CA ASP A 46 -14.75 17.00 3.45
C ASP A 46 -14.61 17.03 4.97
N GLY A 47 -13.62 17.78 5.52
CA GLY A 47 -13.32 17.79 6.96
C GLY A 47 -12.36 16.68 7.41
N SER A 48 -11.71 15.96 6.51
CA SER A 48 -10.74 14.91 6.85
C SER A 48 -9.64 15.39 7.79
N VAL A 49 -9.10 16.59 7.59
CA VAL A 49 -8.02 17.18 8.38
C VAL A 49 -8.47 17.40 9.82
N GLU A 50 -9.66 17.93 10.03
CA GLU A 50 -10.26 18.17 11.34
C GLU A 50 -10.49 16.85 12.09
N VAL A 51 -11.00 15.82 11.39
CA VAL A 51 -11.19 14.47 11.96
C VAL A 51 -9.86 13.88 12.39
N ILE A 52 -8.79 14.03 11.59
CA ILE A 52 -7.44 13.56 11.91
C ILE A 52 -6.94 14.24 13.19
N LYS A 53 -6.98 15.57 13.23
CA LYS A 53 -6.50 16.35 14.40
C LYS A 53 -7.23 15.96 15.69
N GLN A 54 -8.55 15.79 15.63
CA GLN A 54 -9.36 15.35 16.75
C GLN A 54 -9.06 13.89 17.15
N ALA A 55 -8.88 12.99 16.21
CA ALA A 55 -8.58 11.58 16.48
C ALA A 55 -7.20 11.44 17.14
N ILE A 56 -6.17 12.13 16.62
CA ILE A 56 -4.82 12.15 17.20
C ILE A 56 -4.89 12.68 18.65
N SER A 57 -5.53 13.83 18.87
CA SER A 57 -5.68 14.41 20.21
C SER A 57 -6.34 13.45 21.19
N ARG A 58 -7.41 12.76 20.77
CA ARG A 58 -8.11 11.77 21.60
C ARG A 58 -7.24 10.56 21.96
N GLU A 59 -6.52 10.02 20.99
CA GLU A 59 -5.68 8.84 21.23
C GLU A 59 -4.44 9.19 22.07
N THR A 60 -3.81 10.35 21.84
CA THR A 60 -2.67 10.82 22.64
C THR A 60 -3.09 11.16 24.07
N SER A 61 -4.28 11.76 24.29
CA SER A 61 -4.80 12.03 25.64
C SER A 61 -5.05 10.74 26.44
N LYS A 62 -5.46 9.65 25.78
CA LYS A 62 -5.68 8.34 26.43
C LYS A 62 -4.36 7.61 26.69
N ASN A 63 -3.39 7.76 25.79
CA ASN A 63 -2.10 7.09 25.87
C ASN A 63 -0.97 8.09 25.51
N PRO A 64 -0.36 8.75 26.51
CA PRO A 64 0.73 9.71 26.28
C PRO A 64 1.96 9.13 25.56
N GLU A 65 2.17 7.81 25.56
CA GLU A 65 3.26 7.16 24.82
C GLU A 65 3.12 7.29 23.29
N LEU A 66 1.96 7.72 22.83
CA LEU A 66 1.71 7.98 21.41
C LEU A 66 2.18 9.38 20.97
N GLU A 67 2.61 10.22 21.91
CA GLU A 67 3.11 11.56 21.58
C GLU A 67 4.30 11.49 20.64
N GLY A 68 4.27 12.30 19.58
CA GLY A 68 5.32 12.33 18.55
C GLY A 68 5.29 11.16 17.54
N LYS A 69 4.35 10.21 17.66
CA LYS A 69 4.19 9.13 16.67
C LYS A 69 3.35 9.52 15.46
N PHE A 70 2.61 10.60 15.51
CA PHE A 70 1.76 11.07 14.42
C PHE A 70 2.37 12.26 13.70
N VAL A 71 2.33 12.23 12.37
CA VAL A 71 2.74 13.33 11.51
C VAL A 71 1.59 13.62 10.53
N LEU A 72 1.06 14.82 10.56
CA LEU A 72 0.07 15.29 9.58
C LEU A 72 0.77 16.21 8.58
N LEU A 73 0.71 15.89 7.30
CA LEU A 73 1.25 16.68 6.19
C LEU A 73 0.07 17.18 5.34
N GLU A 74 -0.29 18.45 5.52
CA GLU A 74 -1.41 19.06 4.79
C GLU A 74 -0.95 19.52 3.39
N GLY A 75 -1.72 19.16 2.34
CA GLY A 75 -1.53 19.60 0.96
C GLY A 75 -2.36 20.83 0.64
N THR A 76 -1.85 21.68 -0.21
CA THR A 76 -2.57 22.87 -0.71
C THR A 76 -3.18 22.66 -2.08
N VAL A 77 -2.79 21.59 -2.79
CA VAL A 77 -3.26 21.23 -4.13
C VAL A 77 -3.42 19.70 -4.17
N ASN A 78 -4.49 19.24 -4.82
CA ASN A 78 -4.66 17.80 -5.07
C ASN A 78 -3.72 17.34 -6.19
N GLU A 79 -2.69 16.58 -5.85
CA GLU A 79 -1.69 16.03 -6.77
C GLU A 79 -1.85 14.52 -6.99
N GLY A 80 -2.76 13.87 -6.27
CA GLY A 80 -3.07 12.45 -6.34
C GLY A 80 -2.23 11.58 -5.41
N ALA A 81 -2.69 10.33 -5.24
CA ALA A 81 -2.16 9.39 -4.26
C ALA A 81 -0.66 9.10 -4.41
N ALA A 82 -0.11 9.10 -5.64
CA ALA A 82 1.32 8.93 -5.87
C ALA A 82 2.15 10.05 -5.22
N CYS A 83 1.75 11.30 -5.42
CA CYS A 83 2.43 12.46 -4.86
C CYS A 83 2.30 12.48 -3.33
N ALA A 84 1.11 12.20 -2.81
CA ALA A 84 0.88 12.09 -1.37
C ALA A 84 1.77 11.02 -0.73
N ARG A 85 1.83 9.81 -1.32
CA ARG A 85 2.74 8.75 -0.82
C ARG A 85 4.20 9.16 -0.92
N ASN A 86 4.63 9.83 -1.98
CA ASN A 86 6.01 10.33 -2.12
C ASN A 86 6.37 11.36 -1.06
N ARG A 87 5.46 12.30 -0.73
CA ARG A 87 5.65 13.23 0.38
C ARG A 87 5.81 12.48 1.71
N GLY A 88 5.00 11.43 1.94
CA GLY A 88 5.15 10.56 3.09
C GLY A 88 6.52 9.85 3.12
N ILE A 89 6.99 9.31 1.99
CA ILE A 89 8.31 8.66 1.87
C ILE A 89 9.45 9.63 2.23
N GLU A 90 9.36 10.88 1.79
CA GLU A 90 10.35 11.92 2.07
C GLU A 90 10.46 12.21 3.58
N HIS A 91 9.32 12.33 4.26
CA HIS A 91 9.24 12.65 5.69
C HIS A 91 9.41 11.44 6.62
N ALA A 92 9.32 10.22 6.09
CA ALA A 92 9.49 8.99 6.85
C ALA A 92 10.86 8.90 7.52
N ARG A 93 10.90 8.60 8.82
CA ARG A 93 12.13 8.44 9.61
C ARG A 93 12.53 6.98 9.78
N GLY A 94 11.57 6.07 9.60
CA GLY A 94 11.76 4.64 9.80
C GLY A 94 12.62 4.00 8.71
N ARG A 95 13.30 2.94 9.10
CA ARG A 95 13.97 2.02 8.18
C ARG A 95 12.94 1.30 7.30
N TYR A 96 11.82 0.90 7.88
CA TYR A 96 10.77 0.21 7.16
C TYR A 96 9.68 1.17 6.74
N ILE A 97 9.17 0.99 5.53
CA ILE A 97 8.03 1.75 5.01
C ILE A 97 6.89 0.79 4.69
N ALA A 98 5.73 1.07 5.26
CA ALA A 98 4.46 0.43 4.95
C ALA A 98 3.49 1.46 4.38
N PHE A 99 2.61 1.02 3.48
CA PHE A 99 1.54 1.85 2.95
C PHE A 99 0.19 1.32 3.42
N LEU A 100 -0.71 2.24 3.72
CA LEU A 100 -2.08 1.93 4.13
C LEU A 100 -3.01 2.94 3.46
N ASP A 101 -3.96 2.46 2.66
CA ASP A 101 -5.00 3.33 2.11
C ASP A 101 -6.04 3.65 3.20
N ALA A 102 -6.52 4.91 3.24
CA ALA A 102 -7.30 5.43 4.37
C ALA A 102 -8.65 4.73 4.60
N ASP A 103 -9.13 3.96 3.61
CA ASP A 103 -10.38 3.20 3.65
C ASP A 103 -10.20 1.69 3.87
N ASP A 104 -8.95 1.19 3.96
CA ASP A 104 -8.64 -0.21 4.17
C ASP A 104 -8.47 -0.58 5.65
N ILE A 105 -8.44 -1.87 5.94
CA ILE A 105 -8.26 -2.41 7.29
C ILE A 105 -6.98 -3.24 7.37
N TRP A 106 -6.23 -3.06 8.45
CA TRP A 106 -5.16 -3.95 8.89
C TRP A 106 -5.58 -4.73 10.13
N PHE A 107 -5.15 -5.98 10.21
CA PHE A 107 -5.27 -6.74 11.45
C PHE A 107 -4.14 -6.37 12.43
N PRO A 108 -4.37 -6.49 13.74
CA PRO A 108 -3.42 -6.03 14.77
C PRO A 108 -2.01 -6.62 14.61
N GLU A 109 -1.91 -7.87 14.23
CA GLU A 109 -0.65 -8.60 14.10
C GLU A 109 0.14 -8.35 12.81
N LYS A 110 -0.39 -7.51 11.90
CA LYS A 110 0.19 -7.35 10.55
C LYS A 110 1.65 -6.90 10.56
N LEU A 111 1.96 -5.81 11.23
CA LEU A 111 3.33 -5.29 11.24
C LEU A 111 4.31 -6.27 11.88
N PHE A 112 3.93 -6.90 12.99
CA PHE A 112 4.77 -7.87 13.67
C PHE A 112 5.08 -9.06 12.78
N LYS A 113 4.05 -9.67 12.16
CA LYS A 113 4.21 -10.84 11.28
C LYS A 113 5.00 -10.52 10.03
N GLU A 114 4.73 -9.40 9.36
CA GLU A 114 5.47 -9.02 8.15
C GLU A 114 6.94 -8.70 8.44
N LEU A 115 7.25 -8.03 9.54
CA LEU A 115 8.64 -7.77 9.95
C LEU A 115 9.38 -9.06 10.29
N ALA A 116 8.76 -9.97 11.04
CA ALA A 116 9.35 -11.26 11.36
C ALA A 116 9.61 -12.07 10.07
N PHE A 117 8.66 -12.08 9.14
CA PHE A 117 8.80 -12.75 7.85
C PHE A 117 9.88 -12.10 6.99
N MET A 118 9.94 -10.78 6.91
CA MET A 118 10.98 -10.03 6.20
C MET A 118 12.38 -10.37 6.70
N LYS A 119 12.57 -10.40 8.02
CA LYS A 119 13.84 -10.78 8.66
C LYS A 119 14.19 -12.23 8.35
N LYS A 120 13.24 -13.17 8.48
CA LYS A 120 13.42 -14.59 8.16
C LYS A 120 13.85 -14.82 6.71
N MET A 121 13.23 -14.12 5.76
CA MET A 121 13.54 -14.25 4.33
C MET A 121 14.73 -13.41 3.89
N ASN A 122 15.30 -12.61 4.76
CA ASN A 122 16.28 -11.57 4.43
C ASN A 122 15.83 -10.70 3.25
N ALA A 123 14.53 -10.41 3.19
CA ALA A 123 13.88 -9.72 2.09
C ALA A 123 14.01 -8.19 2.21
N ALA A 124 13.93 -7.49 1.07
CA ALA A 124 13.77 -6.04 1.01
C ALA A 124 12.32 -5.63 0.74
N PHE A 125 11.51 -6.56 0.23
CA PHE A 125 10.15 -6.34 -0.17
C PHE A 125 9.29 -7.54 0.23
N VAL A 126 8.30 -7.32 1.09
CA VAL A 126 7.30 -8.33 1.46
C VAL A 126 5.90 -7.79 1.23
N CYS A 127 4.95 -8.69 1.07
CA CYS A 127 3.52 -8.39 1.04
C CYS A 127 2.75 -9.54 1.68
N CYS A 128 1.54 -9.28 2.18
CA CYS A 128 0.66 -10.31 2.74
C CYS A 128 -0.54 -10.61 1.84
N ALA A 129 -1.22 -11.73 2.11
CA ALA A 129 -2.54 -11.98 1.55
C ALA A 129 -3.56 -10.99 2.11
N TYR A 130 -4.64 -10.77 1.37
CA TYR A 130 -5.72 -9.89 1.79
C TYR A 130 -7.08 -10.44 1.37
N GLU A 131 -8.10 -9.98 2.04
CA GLU A 131 -9.49 -10.31 1.74
C GLU A 131 -10.21 -9.09 1.15
N PHE A 132 -11.14 -9.33 0.21
CA PHE A 132 -12.05 -8.27 -0.21
C PHE A 132 -13.09 -8.01 0.88
N GLY A 133 -13.31 -6.74 1.18
CA GLY A 133 -14.34 -6.27 2.09
C GLY A 133 -15.50 -5.59 1.35
N ASP A 134 -16.65 -5.55 2.02
CA ASP A 134 -17.80 -4.72 1.63
C ASP A 134 -17.58 -3.23 1.95
N GLU A 135 -18.60 -2.40 1.81
CA GLU A 135 -18.55 -0.96 2.13
C GLU A 135 -18.24 -0.68 3.61
N GLN A 136 -18.58 -1.61 4.49
CA GLN A 136 -18.29 -1.53 5.93
C GLN A 136 -16.96 -2.23 6.30
N ALA A 137 -16.18 -2.64 5.29
CA ALA A 137 -14.95 -3.43 5.44
C ALA A 137 -15.15 -4.77 6.18
N ARG A 138 -16.32 -5.39 6.06
CA ARG A 138 -16.53 -6.77 6.52
C ARG A 138 -16.02 -7.70 5.43
N GLY A 139 -15.22 -8.70 5.80
CA GLY A 139 -14.69 -9.68 4.87
C GLY A 139 -15.80 -10.42 4.10
N THR A 140 -15.57 -10.63 2.81
CA THR A 140 -16.53 -11.29 1.89
C THR A 140 -16.23 -12.77 1.69
N GLY A 141 -15.19 -13.32 2.32
CA GLY A 141 -14.67 -14.67 2.08
C GLY A 141 -13.79 -14.78 0.83
N LYS A 142 -13.65 -13.72 0.03
CA LYS A 142 -12.81 -13.73 -1.18
C LYS A 142 -11.38 -13.29 -0.85
N VAL A 143 -10.50 -14.26 -0.68
CA VAL A 143 -9.09 -14.05 -0.36
C VAL A 143 -8.25 -13.96 -1.63
N VAL A 144 -7.31 -13.02 -1.65
CA VAL A 144 -6.26 -12.93 -2.65
C VAL A 144 -4.97 -13.46 -2.04
N HIS A 145 -4.60 -14.67 -2.44
CA HIS A 145 -3.37 -15.33 -2.05
C HIS A 145 -2.15 -14.76 -2.77
N VAL A 146 -1.03 -14.70 -2.06
CA VAL A 146 0.24 -14.22 -2.59
C VAL A 146 1.23 -15.37 -2.78
N PRO A 147 2.02 -15.38 -3.86
CA PRO A 147 3.04 -16.42 -4.06
C PRO A 147 4.20 -16.19 -3.08
N GLN A 148 4.83 -17.27 -2.62
CA GLN A 148 6.00 -17.21 -1.75
C GLN A 148 7.09 -16.27 -2.29
N LYS A 149 7.30 -16.23 -3.62
CA LYS A 149 8.24 -15.34 -4.30
C LYS A 149 7.69 -14.87 -5.64
N LEU A 150 7.60 -13.57 -5.82
CA LEU A 150 7.17 -12.91 -7.04
C LEU A 150 8.34 -12.13 -7.63
N THR A 151 8.86 -12.61 -8.77
CA THR A 151 9.90 -11.92 -9.55
C THR A 151 9.27 -10.96 -10.55
N TYR A 152 10.06 -10.04 -11.11
CA TYR A 152 9.62 -9.11 -12.14
C TYR A 152 8.88 -9.80 -13.29
N GLN A 153 9.47 -10.87 -13.87
CA GLN A 153 8.87 -11.60 -14.99
C GLN A 153 7.49 -12.20 -14.65
N LYS A 154 7.35 -12.74 -13.43
CA LYS A 154 6.07 -13.28 -12.97
C LYS A 154 5.06 -12.16 -12.66
N ALA A 155 5.53 -11.02 -12.17
CA ALA A 155 4.69 -9.88 -11.81
C ALA A 155 4.05 -9.22 -13.04
N LEU A 156 4.69 -9.24 -14.20
CA LEU A 156 4.12 -8.70 -15.43
C LEU A 156 2.72 -9.27 -15.73
N SER A 157 2.51 -10.56 -15.51
CA SER A 157 1.21 -11.20 -15.72
C SER A 157 0.43 -11.49 -14.44
N ARG A 158 0.88 -11.01 -13.27
CA ARG A 158 0.26 -11.29 -11.97
C ARG A 158 0.33 -10.09 -11.03
N THR A 159 -0.70 -9.26 -11.05
CA THR A 159 -0.82 -8.08 -10.18
C THR A 159 -1.57 -8.45 -8.89
N VAL A 160 -0.89 -9.11 -7.95
CA VAL A 160 -1.45 -9.56 -6.66
C VAL A 160 -0.94 -8.72 -5.49
N VAL A 161 0.10 -7.91 -5.69
CA VAL A 161 0.64 -7.02 -4.67
C VAL A 161 -0.26 -5.80 -4.59
N PHE A 162 -0.98 -5.66 -3.52
CA PHE A 162 -1.83 -4.53 -3.23
C PHE A 162 -1.12 -3.57 -2.27
N THR A 163 -1.22 -2.27 -2.49
CA THR A 163 -0.44 -1.25 -1.78
C THR A 163 -0.54 -1.38 -0.27
N THR A 164 -1.75 -1.56 0.26
CA THR A 164 -2.04 -1.74 1.69
C THR A 164 -1.34 -2.97 2.32
N THR A 165 -0.86 -3.93 1.51
CA THR A 165 -0.20 -5.15 2.01
C THR A 165 1.31 -5.08 2.04
N VAL A 166 1.90 -3.96 1.61
CA VAL A 166 3.34 -3.88 1.35
C VAL A 166 4.13 -3.38 2.55
N LEU A 167 5.27 -4.03 2.81
CA LEU A 167 6.33 -3.56 3.70
C LEU A 167 7.69 -3.60 2.97
N LEU A 168 8.44 -2.51 3.04
CA LEU A 168 9.74 -2.33 2.36
C LEU A 168 10.85 -2.01 3.37
N ASP A 169 12.03 -2.59 3.18
CA ASP A 169 13.25 -2.26 3.91
C ASP A 169 14.07 -1.25 3.11
N THR A 170 14.02 0.01 3.48
CA THR A 170 14.70 1.09 2.78
C THR A 170 16.21 1.09 2.98
N SER A 171 16.73 0.35 3.96
CA SER A 171 18.19 0.15 4.09
C SER A 171 18.75 -0.67 2.93
N LYS A 172 17.89 -1.48 2.27
CA LYS A 172 18.27 -2.30 1.11
C LYS A 172 17.90 -1.64 -0.23
N THR A 173 16.70 -1.05 -0.30
CA THR A 173 16.20 -0.46 -1.56
C THR A 173 16.63 1.00 -1.75
N GLY A 174 16.86 1.73 -0.67
CA GLY A 174 16.86 3.18 -0.69
C GLY A 174 15.45 3.76 -0.90
N LYS A 175 15.23 5.02 -0.50
CA LYS A 175 13.95 5.71 -0.67
C LYS A 175 13.66 6.06 -2.13
N GLU A 176 14.67 6.38 -2.93
CA GLU A 176 14.51 6.76 -4.34
C GLU A 176 13.92 5.64 -5.19
N LEU A 177 14.30 4.39 -4.91
CA LEU A 177 13.77 3.25 -5.66
C LEU A 177 12.26 3.05 -5.42
N ILE A 178 11.77 3.38 -4.23
CA ILE A 178 10.37 3.17 -3.86
C ILE A 178 9.45 4.36 -4.18
N ARG A 179 10.00 5.49 -4.66
CA ARG A 179 9.18 6.63 -5.11
C ARG A 179 8.24 6.21 -6.24
N MET A 180 7.00 6.59 -6.11
CA MET A 180 5.94 6.26 -7.05
C MET A 180 5.94 7.24 -8.23
N PRO A 181 5.92 6.76 -9.49
CA PRO A 181 5.78 7.64 -10.65
C PRO A 181 4.36 8.22 -10.71
N ASN A 182 4.22 9.44 -11.22
CA ASN A 182 2.90 10.04 -11.43
C ASN A 182 2.24 9.48 -12.70
N VAL A 183 1.78 8.24 -12.62
CA VAL A 183 1.07 7.52 -13.68
C VAL A 183 -0.11 6.72 -13.12
N LYS A 184 -1.04 6.32 -13.95
CA LYS A 184 -2.14 5.44 -13.52
C LYS A 184 -1.59 4.05 -13.18
N SER A 185 -1.94 3.51 -12.01
CA SER A 185 -1.37 2.30 -11.40
C SER A 185 0.10 2.49 -11.03
N GLU A 186 0.37 3.61 -10.38
CA GLU A 186 1.66 4.02 -9.82
C GLU A 186 2.27 2.95 -8.90
N ASP A 187 1.43 2.27 -8.15
CA ASP A 187 1.76 1.15 -7.29
C ASP A 187 2.38 0.00 -8.08
N THR A 188 1.66 -0.51 -9.08
CA THR A 188 2.14 -1.59 -9.96
C THR A 188 3.44 -1.22 -10.67
N ALA A 189 3.54 0.02 -11.18
CA ALA A 189 4.77 0.51 -11.81
C ALA A 189 5.95 0.51 -10.82
N THR A 190 5.70 0.91 -9.57
CA THR A 190 6.72 0.93 -8.51
C THR A 190 7.14 -0.48 -8.11
N TRP A 191 6.20 -1.40 -7.93
CA TRP A 191 6.53 -2.79 -7.59
C TRP A 191 7.35 -3.46 -8.69
N TRP A 192 7.02 -3.23 -9.96
CA TRP A 192 7.82 -3.73 -11.07
C TRP A 192 9.21 -3.11 -11.11
N LYS A 193 9.32 -1.80 -10.87
CA LYS A 193 10.62 -1.11 -10.80
C LYS A 193 11.51 -1.72 -9.72
N ILE A 194 10.99 -1.96 -8.51
CA ILE A 194 11.72 -2.58 -7.40
C ILE A 194 12.16 -4.00 -7.75
N MET A 195 11.24 -4.83 -8.29
CA MET A 195 11.55 -6.21 -8.66
C MET A 195 12.56 -6.30 -9.81
N LYS A 196 12.56 -5.34 -10.73
CA LYS A 196 13.50 -5.25 -11.85
C LYS A 196 14.93 -4.95 -11.37
N GLN A 197 15.08 -4.26 -10.24
CA GLN A 197 16.37 -4.00 -9.59
C GLN A 197 16.86 -5.18 -8.74
N GLY A 198 16.25 -6.34 -8.85
CA GLY A 198 16.70 -7.56 -8.16
C GLY A 198 16.09 -7.77 -6.78
N PHE A 199 15.08 -7.00 -6.37
CA PHE A 199 14.36 -7.17 -5.11
C PHE A 199 12.99 -7.82 -5.35
N PRO A 200 12.88 -9.16 -5.41
CA PRO A 200 11.60 -9.83 -5.58
C PRO A 200 10.70 -9.57 -4.37
N ALA A 201 9.38 -9.54 -4.60
CA ALA A 201 8.43 -9.53 -3.49
C ALA A 201 8.30 -10.94 -2.91
N TYR A 202 8.39 -11.06 -1.59
CA TYR A 202 8.12 -12.29 -0.85
C TYR A 202 6.73 -12.18 -0.23
N GLY A 203 5.88 -13.19 -0.47
CA GLY A 203 4.51 -13.24 0.01
C GLY A 203 4.39 -14.02 1.31
N LEU A 204 3.87 -13.38 2.35
CA LEU A 204 3.32 -14.02 3.54
C LEU A 204 1.86 -14.34 3.25
N ASP A 205 1.55 -15.61 2.98
CA ASP A 205 0.20 -16.03 2.56
C ASP A 205 -0.74 -16.17 3.77
N GLU A 206 -0.79 -15.13 4.59
CA GLU A 206 -1.74 -14.93 5.69
C GLU A 206 -2.57 -13.67 5.40
N VAL A 207 -3.88 -13.74 5.65
CA VAL A 207 -4.78 -12.59 5.50
C VAL A 207 -4.54 -11.63 6.66
N LEU A 208 -3.87 -10.50 6.37
CA LEU A 208 -3.52 -9.49 7.36
C LEU A 208 -4.11 -8.11 7.02
N ALA A 209 -4.87 -8.02 5.94
CA ALA A 209 -5.56 -6.81 5.53
C ALA A 209 -6.91 -7.12 4.86
N ILE A 210 -7.85 -6.17 4.97
CA ILE A 210 -9.10 -6.19 4.20
C ILE A 210 -9.07 -5.00 3.25
N TYR A 211 -9.22 -5.29 1.97
CA TYR A 211 -9.40 -4.29 0.92
C TYR A 211 -10.88 -3.92 0.79
N ARG A 212 -11.23 -2.73 1.25
CA ARG A 212 -12.60 -2.19 1.13
C ARG A 212 -12.92 -1.94 -0.34
N ARG A 213 -14.02 -2.51 -0.80
CA ARG A 213 -14.41 -2.40 -2.20
C ARG A 213 -15.88 -2.04 -2.33
N PRO A 214 -16.23 -0.75 -2.35
CA PRO A 214 -17.60 -0.33 -2.64
C PRO A 214 -18.01 -0.73 -4.07
N PRO A 215 -19.28 -0.97 -4.34
CA PRO A 215 -19.80 -1.45 -5.64
C PRO A 215 -19.40 -0.59 -6.84
N LYS A 216 -19.22 0.73 -6.63
CA LYS A 216 -18.80 1.71 -7.65
C LYS A 216 -17.33 2.11 -7.58
N SER A 217 -16.41 1.22 -7.13
CA SER A 217 -14.99 1.54 -7.02
C SER A 217 -14.35 1.84 -8.38
N LEU A 218 -13.30 2.69 -8.37
CA LEU A 218 -12.50 3.04 -9.56
C LEU A 218 -11.91 1.81 -10.26
N SER A 219 -11.70 0.71 -9.53
CA SER A 219 -11.13 -0.55 -10.02
C SER A 219 -12.16 -1.48 -10.70
N SER A 220 -13.45 -1.15 -10.72
CA SER A 220 -14.51 -2.02 -11.26
C SER A 220 -14.52 -2.13 -12.79
N ASN A 221 -14.02 -1.13 -13.51
CA ASN A 221 -14.07 -1.09 -14.98
C ASN A 221 -12.93 -1.88 -15.63
N LYS A 222 -13.28 -3.05 -16.20
CA LYS A 222 -12.32 -3.97 -16.84
C LYS A 222 -11.54 -3.34 -18.02
N TRP A 223 -12.19 -2.54 -18.86
CA TRP A 223 -11.54 -1.87 -20.00
C TRP A 223 -10.53 -0.83 -19.55
N LYS A 224 -10.84 -0.06 -18.50
CA LYS A 224 -9.88 0.86 -17.92
C LYS A 224 -8.68 0.12 -17.33
N ALA A 225 -8.89 -1.05 -16.73
CA ALA A 225 -7.81 -1.88 -16.20
C ALA A 225 -6.88 -2.41 -17.30
N ILE A 226 -7.44 -2.91 -18.42
CA ILE A 226 -6.68 -3.35 -19.60
C ILE A 226 -5.85 -2.20 -20.17
N ARG A 227 -6.44 -1.01 -20.34
CA ARG A 227 -5.71 0.15 -20.86
C ARG A 227 -4.56 0.58 -19.95
N ARG A 228 -4.76 0.54 -18.63
CA ARG A 228 -3.71 0.87 -17.64
C ARG A 228 -2.54 -0.10 -17.72
N ILE A 229 -2.81 -1.42 -17.72
CA ILE A 229 -1.74 -2.42 -17.76
C ILE A 229 -1.01 -2.38 -19.12
N TRP A 230 -1.74 -2.16 -20.22
CA TRP A 230 -1.15 -1.96 -21.55
C TRP A 230 -0.21 -0.76 -21.57
N TYR A 231 -0.63 0.39 -20.98
CA TYR A 231 0.20 1.57 -20.85
C TYR A 231 1.49 1.27 -20.08
N LEU A 232 1.39 0.54 -18.96
CA LEU A 232 2.58 0.13 -18.19
C LEU A 232 3.53 -0.70 -19.03
N TYR A 233 3.06 -1.72 -19.74
CA TYR A 233 3.92 -2.53 -20.62
C TYR A 233 4.60 -1.69 -21.69
N ARG A 234 3.85 -0.83 -22.38
CA ARG A 234 4.35 -0.14 -23.57
C ARG A 234 5.12 1.14 -23.26
N LYS A 235 4.71 1.89 -22.24
CA LYS A 235 5.28 3.21 -21.96
C LYS A 235 6.27 3.19 -20.79
N GLN A 236 5.98 2.45 -19.73
CA GLN A 236 6.86 2.37 -18.55
C GLN A 236 7.96 1.32 -18.76
N GLU A 237 7.58 0.09 -19.12
CA GLU A 237 8.51 -1.03 -19.26
C GLU A 237 9.13 -1.14 -20.66
N LYS A 238 8.60 -0.43 -21.65
CA LYS A 238 9.06 -0.43 -23.06
C LYS A 238 9.14 -1.84 -23.66
N LEU A 239 8.27 -2.75 -23.24
CA LEU A 239 8.21 -4.13 -23.77
C LEU A 239 7.80 -4.12 -25.25
N SER A 240 8.24 -5.11 -26.05
CA SER A 240 7.78 -5.28 -27.42
C SER A 240 6.25 -5.51 -27.47
N VAL A 241 5.63 -5.22 -28.61
CA VAL A 241 4.17 -5.42 -28.79
C VAL A 241 3.79 -6.89 -28.55
N ILE A 242 4.53 -7.81 -29.17
CA ILE A 242 4.27 -9.25 -29.08
C ILE A 242 4.36 -9.73 -27.63
N TYR A 243 5.41 -9.34 -26.91
CA TYR A 243 5.57 -9.73 -25.51
C TYR A 243 4.53 -9.08 -24.60
N SER A 244 4.12 -7.84 -24.89
CA SER A 244 3.04 -7.16 -24.17
C SER A 244 1.69 -7.87 -24.34
N LEU A 245 1.37 -8.33 -25.56
CA LEU A 245 0.16 -9.11 -25.83
C LEU A 245 0.20 -10.45 -25.10
N TYR A 246 1.32 -11.16 -25.16
CA TYR A 246 1.52 -12.40 -24.40
C TYR A 246 1.23 -12.21 -22.91
N GLN A 247 1.88 -11.22 -22.28
CA GLN A 247 1.68 -10.94 -20.84
C GLN A 247 0.25 -10.52 -20.53
N LEU A 248 -0.39 -9.74 -21.42
CA LEU A 248 -1.77 -9.27 -21.24
C LEU A 248 -2.78 -10.42 -21.23
N VAL A 249 -2.62 -11.43 -22.08
CA VAL A 249 -3.49 -12.62 -22.10
C VAL A 249 -3.43 -13.35 -20.75
N PHE A 250 -2.22 -13.62 -20.25
CA PHE A 250 -2.05 -14.29 -18.96
C PHE A 250 -2.52 -13.43 -17.79
N TRP A 251 -2.31 -12.12 -17.86
CA TRP A 251 -2.83 -11.18 -16.86
C TRP A 251 -4.35 -11.19 -16.82
N ALA A 252 -5.01 -11.12 -17.97
CA ALA A 252 -6.48 -11.14 -18.08
C ALA A 252 -7.08 -12.45 -17.55
N ALA A 253 -6.48 -13.59 -17.91
CA ALA A 253 -6.91 -14.90 -17.42
C ALA A 253 -6.82 -14.99 -15.89
N ARG A 254 -5.68 -14.60 -15.29
CA ARG A 254 -5.50 -14.61 -13.83
C ARG A 254 -6.37 -13.59 -13.11
N ALA A 255 -6.59 -12.40 -13.72
CA ALA A 255 -7.48 -11.39 -13.14
C ALA A 255 -8.95 -11.85 -13.12
N THR A 256 -9.36 -12.69 -14.06
CA THR A 256 -10.70 -13.29 -14.09
C THR A 256 -10.83 -14.38 -13.03
N LEU A 257 -9.86 -15.31 -12.96
CA LEU A 257 -9.85 -16.40 -11.96
C LEU A 257 -9.84 -15.89 -10.52
N ARG A 258 -9.21 -14.75 -10.27
CA ARG A 258 -9.18 -14.10 -8.93
C ARG A 258 -10.54 -13.55 -8.48
N ARG A 259 -11.47 -13.33 -9.42
CA ARG A 259 -12.79 -12.74 -9.14
C ARG A 259 -13.90 -13.76 -8.99
N ILE A 260 -13.66 -14.99 -9.42
CA ILE A 260 -14.52 -16.14 -9.22
C ILE A 260 -14.24 -16.76 -7.85
#